data_7064ff76e2cd245165a9654ecfe2dbfe
#
_entry.id   7064ff76e2cd245165a9654ecfe2dbfe
#
_cell.length_a   1.000
_cell.length_b   1.000
_cell.length_c   1.000
_cell.angle_alpha   90.00
_cell.angle_beta   90.00
_cell.angle_gamma   90.00
#
_symmetry.space_group_name_H-M   'P 1'
#
loop_
_entity.id
_entity.type
_entity.pdbx_description
1 polymer ?
#
loop_
_entity_poly.entity_id
_entity_poly.type
_entity_poly.pdbx_seq_one_letter_code
_entity_poly.pdbx_strand_id
1 'polypeptide(L)' 'MYRILLKMKKMYNHEDWLKMVEQAHERGKLTDQEYQELINLEEEEA' A
#
# COMPACT_ATOMS: atom_id res chain seq x y z
N MET A 1 6.48 7.49 -1.81
CA MET A 1 5.40 7.02 -0.92
C MET A 1 5.50 5.57 -0.48
N TYR A 2 6.28 4.77 -1.15
CA TYR A 2 6.38 3.36 -0.80
C TYR A 2 6.76 3.13 0.67
N ARG A 3 7.83 3.78 1.13
CA ARG A 3 8.29 3.63 2.52
C ARG A 3 7.28 4.14 3.54
N ILE A 4 6.63 5.23 3.21
CA ILE A 4 5.62 5.81 4.09
C ILE A 4 4.46 4.84 4.25
N LEU A 5 4.02 4.25 3.15
CA LEU A 5 2.93 3.28 3.18
C LEU A 5 3.29 2.03 3.97
N LEU A 6 4.56 1.60 3.91
CA LEU A 6 5.02 0.47 4.71
C LEU A 6 4.91 0.76 6.21
N LYS A 7 5.25 1.98 6.61
CA LYS A 7 5.11 2.38 8.00
C LYS A 7 3.66 2.49 8.42
N MET A 8 2.84 3.05 7.55
CA MET A 8 1.42 3.26 7.83
C MET A 8 0.65 1.94 7.92
N LYS A 9 1.15 0.90 7.30
CA LYS A 9 0.55 -0.42 7.36
C LYS A 9 0.36 -0.90 8.80
N LYS A 10 1.26 -0.52 9.69
CA LYS A 10 1.18 -0.91 11.10
C LYS A 10 0.21 -0.06 11.90
N MET A 11 -0.12 1.13 11.40
CA MET A 11 -0.95 2.10 12.11
C MET A 11 -2.41 2.05 11.70
N TYR A 12 -2.71 1.51 10.54
CA TYR A 12 -4.06 1.47 9.99
C TYR A 12 -4.51 0.02 9.81
N ASN A 13 -5.81 -0.18 9.80
CA ASN A 13 -6.31 -1.51 9.53
C ASN A 13 -6.22 -1.81 8.03
N HIS A 14 -6.39 -3.08 7.71
CA HIS A 14 -6.20 -3.60 6.37
C HIS A 14 -6.98 -2.82 5.30
N GLU A 15 -8.27 -2.60 5.55
CA GLU A 15 -9.13 -1.94 4.57
C GLU A 15 -8.72 -0.48 4.33
N ASP A 16 -8.44 0.24 5.41
CA ASP A 16 -8.04 1.63 5.29
C ASP A 16 -6.70 1.76 4.56
N TRP A 17 -5.76 0.90 4.90
CA TRP A 17 -4.45 0.90 4.28
C TRP A 17 -4.54 0.61 2.78
N LEU A 18 -5.37 -0.36 2.39
CA LEU A 18 -5.56 -0.68 0.98
C LEU A 18 -6.13 0.50 0.21
N LYS A 19 -7.07 1.23 0.78
CA LYS A 19 -7.60 2.42 0.13
C LYS A 19 -6.52 3.47 -0.09
N MET A 20 -5.64 3.63 0.88
CA MET A 20 -4.53 4.58 0.75
C MET A 20 -3.56 4.17 -0.35
N VAL A 21 -3.26 2.89 -0.45
CA VAL A 21 -2.40 2.35 -1.50
C VAL A 21 -3.02 2.58 -2.88
N GLU A 22 -4.30 2.28 -3.02
CA GLU A 22 -5.00 2.49 -4.28
C GLU A 22 -5.02 3.95 -4.70
N GLN A 23 -5.29 4.85 -3.76
CA GLN A 23 -5.29 6.27 -4.04
C GLN A 23 -3.92 6.78 -4.46
N ALA A 24 -2.88 6.32 -3.78
CA ALA A 24 -1.52 6.71 -4.12
C ALA A 24 -1.15 6.24 -5.53
N HIS A 25 -1.54 5.04 -5.88
CA HIS A 25 -1.31 4.48 -7.21
C HIS A 25 -2.06 5.29 -8.27
N GLU A 26 -3.33 5.59 -8.01
CA GLU A 26 -4.17 6.34 -8.93
C GLU A 26 -3.64 7.74 -9.17
N ARG A 27 -3.08 8.36 -8.15
CA ARG A 27 -2.52 9.71 -8.25
C ARG A 27 -1.11 9.74 -8.86
N GLY A 28 -0.58 8.59 -9.22
CA GLY A 28 0.74 8.49 -9.81
C GLY A 28 1.89 8.60 -8.80
N LYS A 29 1.60 8.40 -7.53
CA LYS A 29 2.62 8.44 -6.48
C LYS A 29 3.29 7.09 -6.26
N LEU A 30 2.69 6.04 -6.79
CA LEU A 30 3.26 4.69 -6.79
C LEU A 30 3.32 4.19 -8.22
N THR A 31 4.40 3.47 -8.54
CA THR A 31 4.47 2.77 -9.82
C THR A 31 3.66 1.48 -9.73
N ASP A 32 3.37 0.87 -10.87
CA ASP A 32 2.67 -0.40 -10.90
C ASP A 32 3.41 -1.47 -10.13
N GLN A 33 4.73 -1.46 -10.23
CA GLN A 33 5.58 -2.40 -9.53
C GLN A 33 5.48 -2.21 -8.01
N GLU A 34 5.57 -0.99 -7.56
CA GLU A 34 5.45 -0.68 -6.14
C GLU A 34 4.07 -1.07 -5.59
N TYR A 35 3.04 -0.78 -6.36
CA TYR A 35 1.68 -1.15 -5.99
C TYR A 35 1.55 -2.66 -5.83
N GLN A 36 2.07 -3.42 -6.78
CA GLN A 36 2.01 -4.88 -6.72
C GLN A 36 2.79 -5.41 -5.52
N GLU A 37 3.93 -4.85 -5.22
CA GLU A 37 4.73 -5.28 -4.07
C GLU A 37 3.99 -5.05 -2.77
N LEU A 38 3.32 -3.90 -2.64
CA LEU A 38 2.55 -3.61 -1.43
C LEU A 38 1.37 -4.57 -1.27
N ILE A 39 0.68 -4.87 -2.35
CA ILE A 39 -0.43 -5.82 -2.33
C ILE A 39 0.05 -7.23 -1.96
N ASN A 40 1.18 -7.64 -2.51
CA ASN A 40 1.76 -8.95 -2.20
C ASN A 40 2.13 -9.06 -0.73
N LEU A 41 2.69 -8.01 -0.16
CA LEU A 41 3.03 -8.00 1.27
C LEU A 41 1.79 -8.18 2.12
N GLU A 42 0.71 -7.52 1.75
CA GLU A 42 -0.56 -7.63 2.46
C GLU A 42 -1.09 -9.06 2.40
N GLU A 43 -1.03 -9.68 1.24
CA GLU A 43 -1.48 -11.06 1.07
C GLU A 43 -0.64 -12.04 1.87
N GLU A 44 0.66 -11.82 1.96
CA GLU A 44 1.55 -12.69 2.72
C GLU A 44 1.28 -12.63 4.22
N GLU A 45 0.88 -11.47 4.72
CA GLU A 45 0.61 -11.28 6.13
C GLU A 45 -0.80 -11.68 6.54
N ALA A 46 -1.69 -11.80 5.60
CA ALA A 46 -3.09 -12.16 5.85
C ALA A 46 -3.25 -13.70 6.16
#